data_4c947a22022906c188a52797069c12f2
#
_entry.id   4c947a22022906c188a52797069c12f2
#
_cell.length_a   1.000
_cell.length_b   1.000
_cell.length_c   1.000
_cell.angle_alpha   90.00
_cell.angle_beta   90.00
_cell.angle_gamma   90.00
#
_symmetry.space_group_name_H-M   'P 1'
#
loop_
_entity.id
_entity.type
_entity.pdbx_description
1 polymer ?
#
loop_
_entity_poly.entity_id
_entity_poly.type
_entity_poly.pdbx_seq_one_letter_code
_entity_poly.pdbx_strand_id
1 'polypeptide(L)'
;MNEYTNTNFDIIVIGCGIAGLSAAVSAQQNGSKVAILERAPREERGGNTRYTESFWRMKSEDEVSEDFEDQFAKNSGGWPDPGILEDLVRDRENQPAVLKSLGIVDPSLIATLAAEAPNALKWLKEFGVKFDFLPLYFLSQSTTRMGPIGGGLALVDALGSYADNNADDITFFYETAAKKLISDDDGNLIGVSGICKGNKKIDLFASNVVLAS
;
A
#
# COMPACT_ATOMS: atom_id res chain seq x y z
N MET A 1 31.92 9.70 -10.53
CA MET A 1 30.77 9.40 -11.40
C MET A 1 29.86 8.50 -10.60
N ASN A 2 28.60 8.88 -10.40
CA ASN A 2 27.64 8.05 -9.64
C ASN A 2 27.31 6.82 -10.50
N GLU A 3 27.53 5.63 -9.97
CA GLU A 3 27.28 4.33 -10.66
C GLU A 3 25.82 4.12 -11.08
N TYR A 4 24.88 4.96 -10.63
CA TYR A 4 23.43 4.78 -10.82
C TYR A 4 22.78 5.83 -11.73
N THR A 5 23.54 6.68 -12.39
CA THR A 5 22.99 7.82 -13.17
C THR A 5 22.41 7.43 -14.53
N ASN A 6 22.25 6.14 -14.84
CA ASN A 6 21.73 5.73 -16.18
C ASN A 6 20.87 4.46 -16.17
N THR A 7 20.28 4.08 -15.05
CA THR A 7 19.30 2.98 -15.02
C THR A 7 17.91 3.56 -15.24
N ASN A 8 17.35 3.32 -16.42
CA ASN A 8 15.96 3.63 -16.71
C ASN A 8 15.09 2.55 -16.06
N PHE A 9 14.29 2.96 -15.10
CA PHE A 9 13.20 2.18 -14.55
C PHE A 9 11.88 2.60 -15.23
N ASP A 10 10.93 1.70 -15.27
CA ASP A 10 9.58 2.04 -15.72
C ASP A 10 8.80 2.71 -14.57
N ILE A 11 9.05 2.26 -13.35
CA ILE A 11 8.38 2.73 -12.14
C ILE A 11 9.38 2.89 -10.99
N ILE A 12 9.23 3.99 -10.24
CA ILE A 12 9.90 4.19 -8.95
C ILE A 12 8.85 4.09 -7.85
N VAL A 13 9.07 3.23 -6.86
CA VAL A 13 8.24 3.09 -5.67
C VAL A 13 8.96 3.70 -4.46
N ILE A 14 8.28 4.58 -3.74
CA ILE A 14 8.83 5.22 -2.53
C ILE A 14 8.20 4.58 -1.30
N GLY A 15 8.99 3.83 -0.57
CA GLY A 15 8.59 3.05 0.61
C GLY A 15 8.45 1.57 0.33
N CYS A 16 8.76 0.76 1.34
CA CYS A 16 8.84 -0.70 1.27
C CYS A 16 7.88 -1.37 2.29
N GLY A 17 6.82 -0.66 2.70
CA GLY A 17 5.67 -1.25 3.40
C GLY A 17 4.82 -2.09 2.45
N ILE A 18 3.70 -2.64 2.94
CA ILE A 18 2.84 -3.52 2.12
C ILE A 18 2.36 -2.82 0.84
N ALA A 19 2.02 -1.54 0.89
CA ALA A 19 1.59 -0.78 -0.28
C ALA A 19 2.69 -0.72 -1.35
N GLY A 20 3.93 -0.39 -0.95
CA GLY A 20 5.05 -0.29 -1.86
C GLY A 20 5.49 -1.64 -2.42
N LEU A 21 5.58 -2.67 -1.57
CA LEU A 21 5.91 -4.02 -2.02
C LEU A 21 4.85 -4.57 -2.98
N SER A 22 3.56 -4.38 -2.68
CA SER A 22 2.48 -4.81 -3.56
C SER A 22 2.54 -4.11 -4.92
N ALA A 23 2.76 -2.79 -4.92
CA ALA A 23 2.90 -2.02 -6.16
C ALA A 23 4.10 -2.52 -6.99
N ALA A 24 5.25 -2.73 -6.34
CA ALA A 24 6.48 -3.16 -7.01
C ALA A 24 6.35 -4.56 -7.62
N VAL A 25 5.83 -5.53 -6.83
CA VAL A 25 5.64 -6.90 -7.28
C VAL A 25 4.59 -6.97 -8.39
N SER A 26 3.47 -6.28 -8.24
CA SER A 26 2.44 -6.21 -9.28
C SER A 26 2.97 -5.60 -10.58
N ALA A 27 3.76 -4.53 -10.49
CA ALA A 27 4.38 -3.91 -11.65
C ALA A 27 5.35 -4.86 -12.37
N GLN A 28 6.19 -5.55 -11.61
CA GLN A 28 7.14 -6.54 -12.14
C GLN A 28 6.41 -7.71 -12.80
N GLN A 29 5.34 -8.24 -12.20
CA GLN A 29 4.50 -9.29 -12.81
C GLN A 29 3.87 -8.86 -14.14
N ASN A 30 3.74 -7.55 -14.36
CA ASN A 30 3.28 -6.96 -15.62
C ASN A 30 4.44 -6.51 -16.53
N GLY A 31 5.67 -6.96 -16.26
CA GLY A 31 6.83 -6.75 -17.13
C GLY A 31 7.57 -5.43 -16.93
N SER A 32 7.31 -4.70 -15.86
CA SER A 32 7.99 -3.43 -15.58
C SER A 32 9.28 -3.63 -14.79
N LYS A 33 10.29 -2.79 -15.07
CA LYS A 33 11.48 -2.64 -14.24
C LYS A 33 11.23 -1.62 -13.15
N VAL A 34 11.45 -2.03 -11.90
CA VAL A 34 11.05 -1.26 -10.71
C VAL A 34 12.24 -0.90 -9.85
N ALA A 35 12.32 0.37 -9.44
CA ALA A 35 13.19 0.81 -8.35
C ALA A 35 12.37 1.01 -7.08
N ILE A 36 12.82 0.47 -5.95
CA ILE A 36 12.21 0.73 -4.64
C ILE A 36 13.19 1.54 -3.80
N LEU A 37 12.79 2.74 -3.37
CA LEU A 37 13.55 3.55 -2.42
C LEU A 37 13.02 3.27 -1.01
N GLU A 38 13.91 2.77 -0.14
CA GLU A 38 13.60 2.52 1.26
C GLU A 38 14.63 3.22 2.16
N ARG A 39 14.14 4.02 3.11
CA ARG A 39 15.02 4.78 4.02
C ARG A 39 15.67 3.89 5.09
N ALA A 40 15.02 2.79 5.46
CA ALA A 40 15.56 1.84 6.43
C ALA A 40 16.61 0.92 5.77
N PRO A 41 17.50 0.29 6.56
CA PRO A 41 18.31 -0.80 6.08
C PRO A 41 17.45 -2.03 5.75
N ARG A 42 18.02 -2.96 4.99
CA ARG A 42 17.28 -4.15 4.49
C ARG A 42 16.60 -4.95 5.58
N GLU A 43 17.25 -5.16 6.69
CA GLU A 43 16.78 -5.94 7.85
C GLU A 43 15.62 -5.26 8.60
N GLU A 44 15.43 -3.96 8.39
CA GLU A 44 14.35 -3.17 8.98
C GLU A 44 13.27 -2.77 7.97
N ARG A 45 13.33 -3.29 6.75
CA ARG A 45 12.34 -3.00 5.71
C ARG A 45 10.93 -3.35 6.16
N GLY A 46 9.93 -2.69 5.60
CA GLY A 46 8.51 -2.99 5.82
C GLY A 46 7.72 -1.87 6.51
N GLY A 47 8.39 -0.83 7.00
CA GLY A 47 7.74 0.32 7.64
C GLY A 47 6.78 -0.12 8.77
N ASN A 48 5.64 0.57 8.90
CA ASN A 48 4.65 0.23 9.92
C ASN A 48 3.99 -1.14 9.68
N THR A 49 3.95 -1.65 8.46
CA THR A 49 3.41 -2.97 8.15
C THR A 49 4.10 -4.05 8.95
N ARG A 50 5.41 -3.98 9.11
CA ARG A 50 6.23 -4.93 9.86
C ARG A 50 5.75 -5.16 11.30
N TYR A 51 5.20 -4.13 11.92
CA TYR A 51 4.84 -4.12 13.35
C TYR A 51 3.35 -4.25 13.62
N THR A 52 2.52 -4.36 12.59
CA THR A 52 1.08 -4.52 12.76
C THR A 52 0.67 -5.98 12.76
N GLU A 53 -0.42 -6.29 13.44
CA GLU A 53 -1.06 -7.59 13.34
C GLU A 53 -1.66 -7.82 11.95
N SER A 54 -2.09 -6.75 11.28
CA SER A 54 -2.78 -6.76 9.99
C SER A 54 -3.98 -7.69 9.97
N PHE A 55 -5.17 -7.16 9.77
CA PHE A 55 -6.35 -8.00 9.62
C PHE A 55 -7.37 -7.35 8.71
N TRP A 56 -8.17 -8.18 8.09
CA TRP A 56 -9.22 -7.80 7.16
C TRP A 56 -10.58 -8.25 7.70
N ARG A 57 -11.60 -7.46 7.45
CA ARG A 57 -12.99 -7.82 7.78
C ARG A 57 -13.54 -8.76 6.72
N MET A 58 -13.23 -10.03 6.86
CA MET A 58 -13.63 -11.08 5.92
C MET A 58 -14.62 -12.03 6.61
N LYS A 59 -15.68 -12.39 5.91
CA LYS A 59 -16.63 -13.45 6.27
C LYS A 59 -16.09 -14.81 5.87
N SER A 60 -15.41 -14.87 4.73
CA SER A 60 -14.70 -16.01 4.19
C SER A 60 -13.48 -15.53 3.39
N GLU A 61 -12.73 -16.42 2.78
CA GLU A 61 -11.64 -16.05 1.87
C GLU A 61 -12.12 -15.35 0.59
N ASP A 62 -13.40 -15.50 0.27
CA ASP A 62 -14.01 -15.01 -0.97
C ASP A 62 -14.94 -13.80 -0.75
N GLU A 63 -15.23 -13.45 0.51
CA GLU A 63 -16.29 -12.49 0.82
C GLU A 63 -15.93 -11.63 2.02
N VAL A 64 -16.06 -10.31 1.86
CA VAL A 64 -15.97 -9.35 2.97
C VAL A 64 -17.14 -9.51 3.93
N SER A 65 -16.99 -9.06 5.19
CA SER A 65 -18.05 -9.08 6.18
C SER A 65 -19.21 -8.20 5.76
N GLU A 66 -20.44 -8.62 6.07
CA GLU A 66 -21.69 -7.92 5.68
C GLU A 66 -21.77 -6.47 6.20
N ASP A 67 -21.14 -6.19 7.33
CA ASP A 67 -21.07 -4.87 7.93
C ASP A 67 -19.79 -4.09 7.56
N PHE A 68 -19.07 -4.50 6.52
CA PHE A 68 -17.79 -3.90 6.12
C PHE A 68 -17.92 -2.38 5.93
N GLU A 69 -18.90 -1.96 5.13
CA GLU A 69 -19.15 -0.55 4.85
C GLU A 69 -19.65 0.21 6.08
N ASP A 70 -20.58 -0.38 6.83
CA ASP A 70 -21.12 0.20 8.07
C ASP A 70 -20.06 0.43 9.12
N GLN A 71 -19.11 -0.50 9.28
CA GLN A 71 -18.05 -0.36 10.26
C GLN A 71 -17.00 0.67 9.83
N PHE A 72 -16.73 0.77 8.53
CA PHE A 72 -15.89 1.87 8.02
C PHE A 72 -16.52 3.22 8.29
N ALA A 73 -17.81 3.37 8.01
CA ALA A 73 -18.56 4.60 8.28
C ALA A 73 -18.57 4.95 9.77
N LYS A 74 -18.80 3.97 10.66
CA LYS A 74 -18.79 4.16 12.11
C LYS A 74 -17.39 4.53 12.64
N ASN A 75 -16.34 3.93 12.11
CA ASN A 75 -14.96 4.16 12.56
C ASN A 75 -14.38 5.46 12.02
N SER A 76 -14.88 5.98 10.91
CA SER A 76 -14.39 7.22 10.30
C SER A 76 -14.76 8.51 11.01
N GLY A 77 -15.51 8.44 12.13
CA GLY A 77 -15.82 9.63 12.90
C GLY A 77 -16.84 9.43 14.03
N GLY A 78 -17.31 8.22 14.26
CA GLY A 78 -18.21 7.90 15.37
C GLY A 78 -19.61 8.56 15.28
N TRP A 79 -20.04 8.99 14.13
CA TRP A 79 -21.33 9.62 13.93
C TRP A 79 -22.33 8.63 13.32
N PRO A 80 -23.32 8.19 14.07
CA PRO A 80 -24.36 7.30 13.58
C PRO A 80 -25.50 8.05 12.84
N ASP A 81 -25.19 9.18 12.19
CA ASP A 81 -26.20 9.93 11.45
C ASP A 81 -26.43 9.26 10.08
N PRO A 82 -27.62 8.66 9.85
CA PRO A 82 -27.95 8.04 8.58
C PRO A 82 -27.83 8.99 7.39
N GLY A 83 -28.11 10.30 7.61
CA GLY A 83 -27.98 11.32 6.56
C GLY A 83 -26.56 11.52 6.08
N ILE A 84 -25.56 11.33 6.97
CA ILE A 84 -24.14 11.39 6.56
C ILE A 84 -23.78 10.18 5.69
N LEU A 85 -24.30 8.99 6.01
CA LEU A 85 -24.07 7.80 5.20
C LEU A 85 -24.68 7.94 3.80
N GLU A 86 -25.91 8.47 3.71
CA GLU A 86 -26.56 8.75 2.43
C GLU A 86 -25.78 9.80 1.61
N ASP A 87 -25.20 10.80 2.28
CA ASP A 87 -24.39 11.83 1.63
C ASP A 87 -23.01 11.32 1.21
N LEU A 88 -22.42 10.39 1.95
CA LEU A 88 -21.11 9.80 1.64
C LEU A 88 -21.15 8.90 0.40
N VAL A 89 -22.27 8.24 0.13
CA VAL A 89 -22.45 7.38 -1.07
C VAL A 89 -22.81 8.17 -2.32
N ARG A 90 -23.01 9.49 -2.23
CA ARG A 90 -23.22 10.36 -3.39
C ARG A 90 -21.90 10.63 -4.11
N ASP A 91 -21.99 10.84 -5.41
CA ASP A 91 -20.86 11.37 -6.17
C ASP A 91 -20.28 12.61 -5.48
N ARG A 92 -18.98 12.71 -5.39
CA ARG A 92 -18.28 13.79 -4.67
C ARG A 92 -18.79 15.18 -5.04
N GLU A 93 -19.21 15.38 -6.30
CA GLU A 93 -19.76 16.65 -6.78
C GLU A 93 -21.08 17.00 -6.08
N ASN A 94 -21.86 15.99 -5.69
CA ASN A 94 -23.18 16.12 -5.06
C ASN A 94 -23.13 16.06 -3.52
N GLN A 95 -21.94 15.86 -2.95
CA GLN A 95 -21.78 15.84 -1.49
C GLN A 95 -21.89 17.26 -0.90
N PRO A 96 -22.44 17.43 0.33
CA PRO A 96 -22.40 18.70 1.06
C PRO A 96 -20.98 19.24 1.21
N ALA A 97 -20.84 20.58 1.20
CA ALA A 97 -19.55 21.25 1.30
C ALA A 97 -18.75 20.83 2.54
N VAL A 98 -19.42 20.56 3.66
CA VAL A 98 -18.80 20.09 4.89
C VAL A 98 -18.12 18.74 4.72
N LEU A 99 -18.76 17.79 4.04
CA LEU A 99 -18.18 16.48 3.78
C LEU A 99 -17.03 16.56 2.80
N LYS A 100 -17.13 17.41 1.78
CA LYS A 100 -16.01 17.70 0.85
C LYS A 100 -14.79 18.27 1.57
N SER A 101 -15.00 19.11 2.59
CA SER A 101 -13.91 19.76 3.35
C SER A 101 -13.26 18.84 4.39
N LEU A 102 -14.00 17.87 4.91
CA LEU A 102 -13.49 16.96 5.94
C LEU A 102 -12.53 15.91 5.39
N GLY A 103 -12.53 15.65 4.07
CA GLY A 103 -11.61 14.71 3.43
C GLY A 103 -11.66 13.27 3.98
N ILE A 104 -12.78 12.91 4.62
CA ILE A 104 -12.81 11.79 5.57
C ILE A 104 -12.87 10.44 4.88
N VAL A 105 -13.63 10.32 3.80
CA VAL A 105 -13.74 9.03 3.10
C VAL A 105 -14.15 9.26 1.65
N ASP A 106 -13.45 8.60 0.76
CA ASP A 106 -13.89 8.45 -0.62
C ASP A 106 -14.72 7.15 -0.71
N PRO A 107 -16.04 7.21 -0.94
CA PRO A 107 -16.87 6.01 -1.04
C PRO A 107 -16.41 5.05 -2.14
N SER A 108 -15.82 5.57 -3.22
CA SER A 108 -15.29 4.75 -4.30
C SER A 108 -14.11 3.90 -3.86
N LEU A 109 -13.25 4.42 -2.96
CA LEU A 109 -12.16 3.65 -2.37
C LEU A 109 -12.68 2.53 -1.45
N ILE A 110 -13.73 2.78 -0.67
CA ILE A 110 -14.34 1.73 0.17
C ILE A 110 -14.93 0.63 -0.71
N ALA A 111 -15.68 0.99 -1.73
CA ALA A 111 -16.27 0.04 -2.67
C ALA A 111 -15.19 -0.79 -3.38
N THR A 112 -14.11 -0.13 -3.84
CA THR A 112 -12.96 -0.80 -4.45
C THR A 112 -12.28 -1.75 -3.45
N LEU A 113 -12.06 -1.30 -2.21
CA LEU A 113 -11.46 -2.15 -1.17
C LEU A 113 -12.33 -3.38 -0.89
N ALA A 114 -13.65 -3.22 -0.78
CA ALA A 114 -14.58 -4.32 -0.56
C ALA A 114 -14.57 -5.32 -1.74
N ALA A 115 -14.57 -4.83 -2.96
CA ALA A 115 -14.55 -5.66 -4.17
C ALA A 115 -13.23 -6.41 -4.37
N GLU A 116 -12.11 -5.75 -4.09
CA GLU A 116 -10.78 -6.28 -4.39
C GLU A 116 -10.10 -7.01 -3.21
N ALA A 117 -10.62 -6.89 -1.99
CA ALA A 117 -10.02 -7.54 -0.82
C ALA A 117 -9.90 -9.06 -0.98
N PRO A 118 -10.91 -9.81 -1.50
CA PRO A 118 -10.76 -11.24 -1.74
C PRO A 118 -9.67 -11.58 -2.77
N ASN A 119 -9.57 -10.80 -3.85
CA ASN A 119 -8.57 -10.99 -4.89
C ASN A 119 -7.15 -10.73 -4.35
N ALA A 120 -6.99 -9.66 -3.58
CA ALA A 120 -5.71 -9.34 -2.95
C ALA A 120 -5.28 -10.40 -1.92
N LEU A 121 -6.23 -10.98 -1.16
CA LEU A 121 -5.94 -12.08 -0.25
C LEU A 121 -5.46 -13.32 -1.01
N LYS A 122 -6.13 -13.70 -2.10
CA LYS A 122 -5.73 -14.83 -2.95
C LYS A 122 -4.34 -14.59 -3.54
N TRP A 123 -4.10 -13.41 -4.07
CA TRP A 123 -2.81 -13.02 -4.61
C TRP A 123 -1.68 -13.13 -3.56
N LEU A 124 -1.89 -12.68 -2.33
CA LEU A 124 -0.92 -12.82 -1.24
C LEU A 124 -0.64 -14.30 -0.88
N LYS A 125 -1.66 -15.16 -0.99
CA LYS A 125 -1.47 -16.62 -0.78
C LYS A 125 -0.56 -17.26 -1.82
N GLU A 126 -0.49 -16.74 -3.04
CA GLU A 126 0.44 -17.21 -4.07
C GLU A 126 1.91 -17.03 -3.66
N PHE A 127 2.20 -16.04 -2.81
CA PHE A 127 3.53 -15.82 -2.22
C PHE A 127 3.76 -16.60 -0.93
N GLY A 128 2.86 -17.52 -0.57
CA GLY A 128 2.98 -18.38 0.61
C GLY A 128 2.47 -17.76 1.90
N VAL A 129 1.82 -16.59 1.86
CA VAL A 129 1.17 -16.02 3.05
C VAL A 129 0.00 -16.91 3.47
N LYS A 130 -0.02 -17.30 4.73
CA LYS A 130 -1.12 -18.08 5.33
C LYS A 130 -2.01 -17.15 6.13
N PHE A 131 -3.31 -17.33 5.99
CA PHE A 131 -4.31 -16.55 6.71
C PHE A 131 -5.14 -17.46 7.61
N ASP A 132 -5.61 -16.91 8.72
CA ASP A 132 -6.54 -17.57 9.63
C ASP A 132 -7.49 -16.54 10.24
N PHE A 133 -8.64 -17.04 10.73
CA PHE A 133 -9.58 -16.20 11.45
C PHE A 133 -9.06 -15.87 12.85
N LEU A 134 -9.23 -14.62 13.26
CA LEU A 134 -8.88 -14.20 14.60
C LEU A 134 -9.85 -14.82 15.62
N PRO A 135 -9.33 -15.25 16.78
CA PRO A 135 -10.17 -15.82 17.84
C PRO A 135 -11.24 -14.84 18.31
N LEU A 136 -12.49 -15.30 18.36
CA LEU A 136 -13.66 -14.48 18.70
C LEU A 136 -13.60 -13.84 20.10
N TYR A 137 -12.82 -14.38 21.03
CA TYR A 137 -12.71 -13.83 22.39
C TYR A 137 -12.04 -12.46 22.47
N PHE A 138 -11.26 -12.07 21.47
CA PHE A 138 -10.75 -10.70 21.36
C PHE A 138 -11.77 -9.71 20.79
N LEU A 139 -12.88 -10.21 20.26
CA LEU A 139 -13.76 -9.47 19.37
C LEU A 139 -15.22 -9.64 19.74
N SER A 140 -15.54 -9.68 21.04
CA SER A 140 -16.88 -10.00 21.56
C SER A 140 -18.05 -9.17 21.00
N GLN A 141 -17.77 -8.14 20.21
CA GLN A 141 -18.76 -7.27 19.56
C GLN A 141 -18.39 -6.87 18.13
N SER A 142 -17.44 -7.57 17.48
CA SER A 142 -17.04 -7.22 16.12
C SER A 142 -17.15 -8.40 15.18
N THR A 143 -17.33 -8.06 13.91
CA THR A 143 -17.38 -9.00 12.79
C THR A 143 -16.13 -9.84 12.66
N THR A 144 -16.28 -10.96 11.99
CA THR A 144 -15.21 -11.89 11.64
C THR A 144 -14.06 -11.15 10.98
N ARG A 145 -12.86 -11.43 11.44
CA ARG A 145 -11.62 -10.86 10.91
C ARG A 145 -10.65 -11.97 10.55
N MET A 146 -10.01 -11.81 9.41
CA MET A 146 -8.96 -12.70 8.95
C MET A 146 -7.64 -11.96 8.95
N GLY A 147 -6.58 -12.58 9.46
CA GLY A 147 -5.25 -12.00 9.49
C GLY A 147 -4.18 -12.95 8.98
N PRO A 148 -3.04 -12.44 8.49
CA PRO A 148 -1.91 -13.26 8.14
C PRO A 148 -1.29 -13.89 9.40
N ILE A 149 -0.97 -15.17 9.34
CA ILE A 149 -0.23 -15.84 10.40
C ILE A 149 1.19 -15.28 10.43
N GLY A 150 1.55 -14.65 11.55
CA GLY A 150 2.81 -13.91 11.69
C GLY A 150 2.65 -12.39 11.47
N GLY A 151 1.40 -11.92 11.35
CA GLY A 151 1.10 -10.49 11.25
C GLY A 151 1.62 -9.84 9.98
N GLY A 152 1.79 -8.54 10.01
CA GLY A 152 2.28 -7.78 8.86
C GLY A 152 3.70 -8.12 8.43
N LEU A 153 4.53 -8.65 9.35
CA LEU A 153 5.86 -9.12 9.01
C LEU A 153 5.81 -10.25 7.99
N ALA A 154 4.85 -11.18 8.10
CA ALA A 154 4.69 -12.25 7.12
C ALA A 154 4.40 -11.74 5.70
N LEU A 155 3.65 -10.65 5.58
CA LEU A 155 3.41 -9.97 4.30
C LEU A 155 4.69 -9.36 3.72
N VAL A 156 5.44 -8.65 4.57
CA VAL A 156 6.72 -8.03 4.19
C VAL A 156 7.74 -9.07 3.75
N ASP A 157 7.85 -10.18 4.49
CA ASP A 157 8.80 -11.25 4.19
C ASP A 157 8.44 -11.98 2.90
N ALA A 158 7.16 -12.26 2.66
CA ALA A 158 6.70 -12.94 1.47
C ALA A 158 6.98 -12.10 0.20
N LEU A 159 6.46 -10.88 0.14
CA LEU A 159 6.64 -10.01 -1.03
C LEU A 159 8.09 -9.53 -1.17
N GLY A 160 8.75 -9.25 -0.04
CA GLY A 160 10.14 -8.85 -0.06
C GLY A 160 11.08 -9.96 -0.55
N SER A 161 10.82 -11.22 -0.17
CA SER A 161 11.58 -12.37 -0.68
C SER A 161 11.34 -12.59 -2.17
N TYR A 162 10.09 -12.42 -2.62
CA TYR A 162 9.80 -12.46 -4.05
C TYR A 162 10.57 -11.40 -4.81
N ALA A 163 10.55 -10.16 -4.33
CA ALA A 163 11.28 -9.05 -4.96
C ALA A 163 12.80 -9.29 -4.97
N ASP A 164 13.38 -9.81 -3.87
CA ASP A 164 14.80 -10.17 -3.79
C ASP A 164 15.18 -11.27 -4.81
N ASN A 165 14.28 -12.23 -5.07
CA ASN A 165 14.49 -13.30 -6.05
C ASN A 165 14.32 -12.83 -7.50
N ASN A 166 13.74 -11.64 -7.73
CA ASN A 166 13.55 -11.01 -9.03
C ASN A 166 14.41 -9.73 -9.16
N ALA A 167 15.65 -9.79 -8.69
CA ALA A 167 16.55 -8.64 -8.60
C ALA A 167 16.96 -8.06 -9.98
N ASP A 168 16.76 -8.78 -11.06
CA ASP A 168 16.99 -8.29 -12.43
C ASP A 168 15.93 -7.25 -12.84
N ASP A 169 14.73 -7.33 -12.26
CA ASP A 169 13.61 -6.44 -12.56
C ASP A 169 13.24 -5.53 -11.39
N ILE A 170 13.50 -5.93 -10.14
CA ILE A 170 13.23 -5.12 -8.94
C ILE A 170 14.53 -4.77 -8.24
N THR A 171 14.90 -3.49 -8.24
CA THR A 171 16.10 -3.01 -7.58
C THR A 171 15.75 -2.24 -6.32
N PHE A 172 16.26 -2.68 -5.17
CA PHE A 172 16.14 -1.96 -3.90
C PHE A 172 17.28 -0.96 -3.69
N PHE A 173 16.91 0.25 -3.31
CA PHE A 173 17.80 1.30 -2.83
C PHE A 173 17.52 1.51 -1.33
N TYR A 174 18.14 0.67 -0.50
CA TYR A 174 18.05 0.78 0.96
C TYR A 174 18.85 1.98 1.49
N GLU A 175 18.57 2.39 2.73
CA GLU A 175 19.18 3.56 3.38
C GLU A 175 19.12 4.81 2.49
N THR A 176 18.03 4.91 1.69
CA THR A 176 17.82 5.96 0.69
C THR A 176 16.50 6.66 0.91
N ALA A 177 16.56 7.90 1.35
CA ALA A 177 15.39 8.73 1.57
C ALA A 177 15.06 9.55 0.31
N ALA A 178 13.89 9.34 -0.28
CA ALA A 178 13.35 10.20 -1.34
C ALA A 178 13.16 11.62 -0.79
N LYS A 179 13.52 12.65 -1.56
CA LYS A 179 13.46 14.06 -1.16
C LYS A 179 12.64 14.93 -2.07
N LYS A 180 12.66 14.66 -3.37
CA LYS A 180 12.04 15.52 -4.36
C LYS A 180 11.65 14.71 -5.59
N LEU A 181 10.48 15.00 -6.15
CA LEU A 181 10.12 14.58 -7.49
C LEU A 181 10.89 15.44 -8.51
N ILE A 182 11.35 14.83 -9.59
CA ILE A 182 12.04 15.52 -10.68
C ILE A 182 11.04 15.68 -11.83
N SER A 183 10.92 16.92 -12.32
CA SER A 183 10.09 17.22 -13.48
C SER A 183 10.98 17.80 -14.59
N ASP A 184 10.54 17.61 -15.84
CA ASP A 184 11.11 18.28 -16.99
C ASP A 184 10.65 19.75 -17.09
N ASP A 185 11.07 20.45 -18.14
CA ASP A 185 10.75 21.86 -18.35
C ASP A 185 9.24 22.08 -18.65
N ASP A 186 8.54 21.04 -19.12
CA ASP A 186 7.11 21.05 -19.39
C ASP A 186 6.27 20.68 -18.12
N GLY A 187 6.93 20.34 -17.02
CA GLY A 187 6.31 19.95 -15.75
C GLY A 187 5.94 18.47 -15.65
N ASN A 188 6.29 17.63 -16.63
CA ASN A 188 6.05 16.20 -16.56
C ASN A 188 7.00 15.54 -15.56
N LEU A 189 6.48 14.58 -14.80
CA LEU A 189 7.28 13.79 -13.89
C LEU A 189 8.26 12.90 -14.67
N ILE A 190 9.55 12.99 -14.33
CA ILE A 190 10.60 12.20 -14.96
C ILE A 190 11.47 11.41 -13.96
N GLY A 191 11.25 11.55 -12.66
CA GLY A 191 12.04 10.80 -11.69
C GLY A 191 11.93 11.27 -10.25
N VAL A 192 12.86 10.78 -9.43
CA VAL A 192 12.95 11.06 -8.00
C VAL A 192 14.40 11.33 -7.61
N SER A 193 14.61 12.41 -6.86
CA SER A 193 15.88 12.71 -6.19
C SER A 193 15.84 12.23 -4.75
N GLY A 194 16.86 11.52 -4.32
CA GLY A 194 17.02 11.00 -2.97
C GLY A 194 18.38 11.26 -2.36
N ILE A 195 18.50 10.92 -1.09
CA ILE A 195 19.75 10.97 -0.33
C ILE A 195 20.01 9.59 0.27
N CYS A 196 21.13 8.98 -0.12
CA CYS A 196 21.61 7.72 0.41
C CYS A 196 22.43 7.94 1.69
N LYS A 197 22.75 6.83 2.36
CA LYS A 197 23.71 6.79 3.48
C LYS A 197 24.98 7.58 3.15
N GLY A 198 25.45 8.37 4.10
CA GLY A 198 26.62 9.24 3.91
C GLY A 198 26.33 10.53 3.15
N ASN A 199 25.09 10.97 3.09
CA ASN A 199 24.63 12.20 2.42
C ASN A 199 24.93 12.25 0.92
N LYS A 200 25.06 11.11 0.26
CA LYS A 200 25.25 11.05 -1.18
C LYS A 200 23.88 11.25 -1.88
N LYS A 201 23.86 12.17 -2.83
CA LYS A 201 22.68 12.40 -3.67
C LYS A 201 22.59 11.29 -4.73
N ILE A 202 21.37 10.84 -4.98
CA ILE A 202 21.00 9.94 -6.06
C ILE A 202 19.81 10.52 -6.81
N ASP A 203 19.83 10.46 -8.13
CA ASP A 203 18.71 10.78 -8.97
C ASP A 203 18.35 9.53 -9.80
N LEU A 204 17.10 9.06 -9.68
CA LEU A 204 16.55 7.94 -10.43
C LEU A 204 15.48 8.45 -11.39
N PHE A 205 15.44 7.87 -12.57
CA PHE A 205 14.54 8.30 -13.63
C PHE A 205 13.51 7.22 -13.98
N ALA A 206 12.26 7.62 -14.05
CA ALA A 206 11.12 6.83 -14.49
C ALA A 206 9.95 7.75 -14.82
N SER A 207 9.08 7.32 -15.72
CA SER A 207 7.87 8.08 -16.08
C SER A 207 6.75 7.95 -15.04
N ASN A 208 6.86 7.00 -14.12
CA ASN A 208 5.84 6.75 -13.10
C ASN A 208 6.47 6.65 -11.71
N VAL A 209 5.81 7.24 -10.72
CA VAL A 209 6.21 7.19 -9.31
C VAL A 209 5.03 6.80 -8.45
N VAL A 210 5.21 5.81 -7.59
CA VAL A 210 4.24 5.40 -6.57
C VAL A 210 4.71 5.91 -5.21
N LEU A 211 3.90 6.75 -4.57
CA LEU A 211 4.13 7.23 -3.21
C LEU A 211 3.47 6.25 -2.23
N ALA A 212 4.29 5.47 -1.54
CA ALA A 212 3.85 4.40 -0.62
C ALA A 212 4.51 4.50 0.76
N SER A 213 4.90 5.72 1.15
CA SER A 213 5.61 6.02 2.41
C SER A 213 4.65 6.32 3.57
#